data_b1487b425ca8935cd35aca1f10970d86
#
_entry.id   b1487b425ca8935cd35aca1f10970d86
#
_cell.length_a   1.000
_cell.length_b   1.000
_cell.length_c   1.000
_cell.angle_alpha   90.00
_cell.angle_beta   90.00
_cell.angle_gamma   90.00
#
_symmetry.space_group_name_H-M   'P 1'
#
loop_
_entity.id
_entity.type
_entity.pdbx_description
1 polymer ?
#
loop_
_entity_poly.entity_id
_entity_poly.type
_entity_poly.pdbx_seq_one_letter_code
_entity_poly.pdbx_strand_id
1 'polypeptide(L)'
;MAMQNGRVLREMGLKKPSDCLSYRVAVKSIERIADHACSIADKAITLKDKIPKDSLQKIDKMSQLALTVLNDSVEALLRRDYQLADKTVDNAKNIRTLEDEVLKAIEKDKVRDPANIKLALEDIRRTAEYASDIAEAAMNETIDEVIEKHSANQ
;
A
#
# COMPACT_ATOMS: atom_id res chain seq x y z
N MET A 1 -6.88 20.59 18.58
CA MET A 1 -8.01 21.52 18.76
C MET A 1 -8.57 22.10 17.47
N ALA A 2 -7.78 22.47 16.46
CA ALA A 2 -8.29 23.02 15.17
C ALA A 2 -9.19 22.06 14.37
N MET A 3 -8.97 20.74 14.46
CA MET A 3 -9.70 19.72 13.70
C MET A 3 -11.18 19.50 14.13
N GLN A 4 -11.62 20.10 15.24
CA GLN A 4 -13.00 19.98 15.72
C GLN A 4 -13.89 21.14 15.27
N ASN A 5 -13.33 22.12 14.60
CA ASN A 5 -14.10 23.29 14.15
C ASN A 5 -14.65 23.01 12.74
N GLY A 6 -15.98 22.87 12.62
CA GLY A 6 -16.66 22.57 11.34
C GLY A 6 -16.40 23.60 10.22
N ARG A 7 -15.91 24.80 10.54
CA ARG A 7 -15.47 25.79 9.56
C ARG A 7 -14.12 25.37 8.94
N VAL A 8 -13.15 24.99 9.78
CA VAL A 8 -11.83 24.52 9.34
C VAL A 8 -11.96 23.26 8.50
N LEU A 9 -12.82 22.31 8.88
CA LEU A 9 -13.10 21.11 8.08
C LEU A 9 -13.58 21.46 6.67
N ARG A 10 -14.54 22.39 6.54
CA ARG A 10 -15.05 22.83 5.23
C ARG A 10 -13.98 23.55 4.39
N GLU A 11 -13.15 24.38 5.01
CA GLU A 11 -12.02 25.05 4.34
C GLU A 11 -10.98 24.04 3.82
N MET A 12 -10.83 22.89 4.49
CA MET A 12 -9.99 21.76 4.07
C MET A 12 -10.69 20.79 3.09
N GLY A 13 -11.96 21.04 2.73
CA GLY A 13 -12.75 20.17 1.86
C GLY A 13 -13.24 18.88 2.53
N LEU A 14 -13.16 18.78 3.86
CA LEU A 14 -13.56 17.61 4.64
C LEU A 14 -15.02 17.71 5.06
N LYS A 15 -15.75 16.60 5.00
CA LYS A 15 -17.19 16.55 5.33
C LYS A 15 -17.43 16.29 6.82
N LYS A 16 -16.61 15.44 7.44
CA LYS A 16 -16.75 14.96 8.82
C LYS A 16 -15.41 15.06 9.58
N PRO A 17 -15.42 15.14 10.91
CA PRO A 17 -14.18 15.03 11.71
C PRO A 17 -13.45 13.71 11.52
N SER A 18 -14.18 12.61 11.23
CA SER A 18 -13.61 11.29 10.92
C SER A 18 -12.74 11.30 9.67
N ASP A 19 -13.05 12.14 8.67
CA ASP A 19 -12.26 12.28 7.45
C ASP A 19 -10.80 12.68 7.78
N CYS A 20 -10.62 13.51 8.83
CA CYS A 20 -9.28 13.87 9.30
C CYS A 20 -8.45 12.66 9.73
N LEU A 21 -9.06 11.64 10.30
CA LEU A 21 -8.39 10.42 10.75
C LEU A 21 -7.94 9.60 9.53
N SER A 22 -8.81 9.44 8.53
CA SER A 22 -8.50 8.74 7.28
C SER A 22 -7.34 9.40 6.54
N TYR A 23 -7.37 10.72 6.37
CA TYR A 23 -6.27 11.46 5.74
C TYR A 23 -4.98 11.41 6.56
N ARG A 24 -5.07 11.39 7.89
CA ARG A 24 -3.88 11.23 8.75
C ARG A 24 -3.24 9.85 8.56
N VAL A 25 -4.04 8.79 8.46
CA VAL A 25 -3.55 7.43 8.16
C VAL A 25 -2.86 7.45 6.80
N ALA A 26 -3.52 7.99 5.76
CA ALA A 26 -2.97 8.07 4.41
C ALA A 26 -1.62 8.80 4.37
N VAL A 27 -1.51 9.99 4.98
CA VAL A 27 -0.26 10.77 5.03
C VAL A 27 0.86 9.98 5.71
N LYS A 28 0.57 9.33 6.84
CA LYS A 28 1.55 8.51 7.56
C LYS A 28 1.98 7.28 6.77
N SER A 29 1.05 6.63 6.08
CA SER A 29 1.36 5.48 5.23
C SER A 29 2.22 5.90 4.02
N ILE A 30 1.92 7.03 3.37
CA ILE A 30 2.72 7.56 2.26
C ILE A 30 4.14 7.93 2.72
N GLU A 31 4.29 8.56 3.90
CA GLU A 31 5.60 8.86 4.49
C GLU A 31 6.44 7.59 4.64
N ARG A 32 5.86 6.53 5.22
CA ARG A 32 6.53 5.22 5.39
C ARG A 32 6.85 4.53 4.06
N ILE A 33 5.96 4.61 3.08
CA ILE A 33 6.18 4.09 1.73
C ILE A 33 7.37 4.79 1.09
N ALA A 34 7.50 6.10 1.23
CA ALA A 34 8.64 6.86 0.73
C ALA A 34 9.95 6.43 1.41
N ASP A 35 9.95 6.21 2.72
CA ASP A 35 11.11 5.69 3.45
C ASP A 35 11.52 4.30 2.95
N HIS A 36 10.56 3.39 2.70
CA HIS A 36 10.84 2.09 2.12
C HIS A 36 11.38 2.18 0.68
N ALA A 37 10.88 3.11 -0.12
CA ALA A 37 11.41 3.34 -1.48
C ALA A 37 12.88 3.78 -1.44
N CYS A 38 13.26 4.68 -0.54
CA CYS A 38 14.66 5.05 -0.32
C CYS A 38 15.49 3.85 0.14
N SER A 39 14.97 3.05 1.06
CA SER A 39 15.63 1.84 1.58
C SER A 39 15.86 0.80 0.47
N ILE A 40 14.91 0.59 -0.45
CA ILE A 40 15.07 -0.28 -1.61
C ILE A 40 16.17 0.23 -2.53
N ALA A 41 16.21 1.54 -2.80
CA ALA A 41 17.22 2.16 -3.64
C ALA A 41 18.64 1.98 -3.05
N ASP A 42 18.81 2.20 -1.75
CA ASP A 42 20.08 2.00 -1.04
C ASP A 42 20.56 0.54 -1.13
N LYS A 43 19.63 -0.42 -0.96
CA LYS A 43 19.96 -1.84 -1.11
C LYS A 43 20.33 -2.20 -2.54
N ALA A 44 19.66 -1.63 -3.53
CA ALA A 44 19.97 -1.85 -4.94
C ALA A 44 21.37 -1.36 -5.32
N ILE A 45 21.77 -0.18 -4.79
CA ILE A 45 23.11 0.40 -5.04
C ILE A 45 24.20 -0.46 -4.39
N THR A 46 23.92 -1.07 -3.24
CA THR A 46 24.90 -1.88 -2.49
C THR A 46 25.02 -3.32 -2.99
N LEU A 47 24.14 -3.77 -3.88
CA LEU A 47 24.24 -5.10 -4.49
C LEU A 47 25.53 -5.24 -5.30
N LYS A 48 26.35 -6.23 -4.94
CA LYS A 48 27.65 -6.50 -5.58
C LYS A 48 27.53 -7.38 -6.83
N ASP A 49 26.54 -8.25 -6.85
CA ASP A 49 26.33 -9.24 -7.88
C ASP A 49 25.00 -9.04 -8.61
N LYS A 50 24.93 -9.49 -9.87
CA LYS A 50 23.69 -9.47 -10.64
C LYS A 50 22.72 -10.52 -10.09
N ILE A 51 21.45 -10.10 -9.93
CA ILE A 51 20.36 -11.01 -9.59
C ILE A 51 20.06 -11.89 -10.83
N PRO A 52 19.95 -13.21 -10.69
CA PRO A 52 19.54 -14.11 -11.77
C PRO A 52 18.19 -13.70 -12.36
N LYS A 53 17.99 -13.98 -13.65
CA LYS A 53 16.82 -13.51 -14.40
C LYS A 53 15.48 -14.00 -13.82
N ASP A 54 15.41 -15.26 -13.37
CA ASP A 54 14.19 -15.84 -12.79
C ASP A 54 13.80 -15.12 -11.47
N SER A 55 14.77 -14.97 -10.56
CA SER A 55 14.58 -14.20 -9.32
C SER A 55 14.20 -12.76 -9.59
N LEU A 56 14.85 -12.09 -10.55
CA LEU A 56 14.57 -10.69 -10.88
C LEU A 56 13.15 -10.50 -11.44
N GLN A 57 12.66 -11.40 -12.30
CA GLN A 57 11.31 -11.36 -12.84
C GLN A 57 10.25 -11.50 -11.74
N LYS A 58 10.50 -12.33 -10.73
CA LYS A 58 9.58 -12.49 -9.60
C LYS A 58 9.60 -11.28 -8.67
N ILE A 59 10.76 -10.68 -8.43
CA ILE A 59 10.88 -9.41 -7.70
C ILE A 59 10.09 -8.31 -8.41
N ASP A 60 10.25 -8.20 -9.74
CA ASP A 60 9.51 -7.24 -10.54
C ASP A 60 7.99 -7.44 -10.41
N LYS A 61 7.50 -8.68 -10.54
CA LYS A 61 6.08 -9.00 -10.36
C LYS A 61 5.56 -8.60 -8.97
N MET A 62 6.33 -8.85 -7.91
CA MET A 62 5.99 -8.44 -6.55
C MET A 62 5.95 -6.91 -6.42
N SER A 63 6.92 -6.21 -7.01
CA SER A 63 6.98 -4.75 -7.02
C SER A 63 5.81 -4.14 -7.78
N GLN A 64 5.43 -4.69 -8.92
CA GLN A 64 4.27 -4.24 -9.70
C GLN A 64 2.96 -4.39 -8.91
N LEU A 65 2.80 -5.48 -8.15
CA LEU A 65 1.65 -5.61 -7.27
C LEU A 65 1.63 -4.51 -6.20
N ALA A 66 2.77 -4.25 -5.53
CA ALA A 66 2.84 -3.20 -4.51
C ALA A 66 2.49 -1.81 -5.07
N LEU A 67 2.98 -1.49 -6.28
CA LEU A 67 2.64 -0.25 -6.98
C LEU A 67 1.17 -0.18 -7.37
N THR A 68 0.58 -1.28 -7.83
CA THR A 68 -0.85 -1.35 -8.14
C THR A 68 -1.70 -1.09 -6.91
N VAL A 69 -1.38 -1.76 -5.78
CA VAL A 69 -2.08 -1.56 -4.50
C VAL A 69 -1.96 -0.11 -4.03
N LEU A 70 -0.78 0.51 -4.16
CA LEU A 70 -0.59 1.91 -3.81
C LEU A 70 -1.45 2.85 -4.67
N ASN A 71 -1.42 2.70 -5.98
CA ASN A 71 -2.19 3.55 -6.90
C ASN A 71 -3.69 3.42 -6.65
N ASP A 72 -4.19 2.18 -6.58
CA ASP A 72 -5.61 1.89 -6.37
C ASP A 72 -6.08 2.40 -5.00
N SER A 73 -5.27 2.29 -3.95
CA SER A 73 -5.60 2.77 -2.60
C SER A 73 -5.74 4.30 -2.53
N VAL A 74 -4.81 5.02 -3.17
CA VAL A 74 -4.87 6.48 -3.25
C VAL A 74 -6.06 6.92 -4.10
N GLU A 75 -6.31 6.26 -5.24
CA GLU A 75 -7.47 6.53 -6.08
C GLU A 75 -8.78 6.29 -5.33
N ALA A 76 -8.90 5.17 -4.62
CA ALA A 76 -10.07 4.85 -3.81
C ALA A 76 -10.34 5.90 -2.74
N LEU A 77 -9.30 6.38 -2.05
CA LEU A 77 -9.42 7.44 -1.04
C LEU A 77 -9.89 8.75 -1.66
N LEU A 78 -9.26 9.20 -2.76
CA LEU A 78 -9.58 10.47 -3.40
C LEU A 78 -10.96 10.49 -4.04
N ARG A 79 -11.39 9.35 -4.61
CA ARG A 79 -12.72 9.21 -5.24
C ARG A 79 -13.81 8.77 -4.28
N ARG A 80 -13.47 8.43 -3.04
CA ARG A 80 -14.40 7.86 -2.06
C ARG A 80 -15.06 6.60 -2.61
N ASP A 81 -14.26 5.74 -3.25
CA ASP A 81 -14.75 4.52 -3.90
C ASP A 81 -14.54 3.30 -2.98
N TYR A 82 -15.63 2.92 -2.28
CA TYR A 82 -15.64 1.76 -1.38
C TYR A 82 -15.27 0.46 -2.12
N GLN A 83 -15.80 0.25 -3.32
CA GLN A 83 -15.61 -1.00 -4.05
C GLN A 83 -14.17 -1.17 -4.51
N LEU A 84 -13.56 -0.07 -4.98
CA LEU A 84 -12.14 -0.08 -5.33
C LEU A 84 -11.28 -0.32 -4.10
N ALA A 85 -11.60 0.31 -2.96
CA ALA A 85 -10.88 0.12 -1.71
C ALA A 85 -10.92 -1.34 -1.22
N ASP A 86 -12.10 -1.94 -1.17
CA ASP A 86 -12.31 -3.33 -0.76
C ASP A 86 -11.53 -4.31 -1.65
N LYS A 87 -11.64 -4.16 -2.97
CA LYS A 87 -10.86 -4.95 -3.93
C LYS A 87 -9.35 -4.77 -3.74
N THR A 88 -8.91 -3.56 -3.40
CA THR A 88 -7.49 -3.25 -3.21
C THR A 88 -6.94 -3.93 -1.96
N VAL A 89 -7.69 -3.95 -0.85
CA VAL A 89 -7.34 -4.68 0.37
C VAL A 89 -7.21 -6.17 0.09
N ASP A 90 -8.14 -6.75 -0.66
CA ASP A 90 -8.07 -8.16 -1.04
C ASP A 90 -6.86 -8.47 -1.93
N ASN A 91 -6.56 -7.59 -2.89
CA ASN A 91 -5.42 -7.75 -3.78
C ASN A 91 -4.07 -7.67 -3.01
N ALA A 92 -3.98 -6.80 -2.01
CA ALA A 92 -2.79 -6.64 -1.18
C ALA A 92 -2.38 -7.94 -0.47
N LYS A 93 -3.33 -8.82 -0.13
CA LYS A 93 -3.07 -10.12 0.52
C LYS A 93 -2.14 -11.03 -0.31
N ASN A 94 -2.16 -10.88 -1.63
CA ASN A 94 -1.34 -11.67 -2.54
C ASN A 94 0.17 -11.35 -2.45
N ILE A 95 0.56 -10.24 -1.80
CA ILE A 95 1.96 -9.83 -1.70
C ILE A 95 2.81 -10.89 -1.00
N ARG A 96 2.28 -11.55 0.02
CA ARG A 96 2.99 -12.59 0.78
C ARG A 96 3.23 -13.85 -0.06
N THR A 97 2.28 -14.23 -0.89
CA THR A 97 2.45 -15.35 -1.83
C THR A 97 3.56 -15.07 -2.83
N LEU A 98 3.62 -13.83 -3.37
CA LEU A 98 4.69 -13.43 -4.27
C LEU A 98 6.05 -13.34 -3.57
N GLU A 99 6.10 -12.87 -2.32
CA GLU A 99 7.33 -12.89 -1.50
C GLU A 99 7.87 -14.30 -1.35
N ASP A 100 7.02 -15.28 -1.03
CA ASP A 100 7.40 -16.70 -0.92
C ASP A 100 7.92 -17.27 -2.26
N GLU A 101 7.30 -16.88 -3.39
CA GLU A 101 7.78 -17.28 -4.72
C GLU A 101 9.17 -16.72 -5.02
N VAL A 102 9.45 -15.47 -4.64
CA VAL A 102 10.76 -14.83 -4.79
C VAL A 102 11.79 -15.52 -3.91
N LEU A 103 11.47 -15.79 -2.63
CA LEU A 103 12.38 -16.44 -1.68
C LEU A 103 12.81 -17.83 -2.18
N LYS A 104 11.87 -18.63 -2.72
CA LYS A 104 12.17 -19.93 -3.34
C LYS A 104 13.08 -19.80 -4.57
N ALA A 105 12.86 -18.75 -5.37
CA ALA A 105 13.73 -18.52 -6.55
C ALA A 105 15.16 -18.12 -6.13
N ILE A 106 15.31 -17.24 -5.16
CA ILE A 106 16.59 -16.81 -4.60
C ILE A 106 17.39 -18.00 -4.07
N GLU A 107 16.72 -18.91 -3.36
CA GLU A 107 17.32 -20.12 -2.83
C GLU A 107 17.78 -21.08 -3.96
N LYS A 108 16.89 -21.33 -4.93
CA LYS A 108 17.18 -22.16 -6.11
C LYS A 108 18.33 -21.62 -6.92
N ASP A 109 18.35 -20.31 -7.15
CA ASP A 109 19.37 -19.63 -7.96
C ASP A 109 20.70 -19.43 -7.21
N LYS A 110 20.77 -19.80 -5.92
CA LYS A 110 21.94 -19.66 -5.04
C LYS A 110 22.54 -18.26 -5.08
N VAL A 111 21.66 -17.26 -4.92
CA VAL A 111 22.07 -15.85 -4.95
C VAL A 111 23.09 -15.57 -3.83
N ARG A 112 24.17 -14.83 -4.15
CA ARG A 112 25.32 -14.64 -3.24
C ARG A 112 25.03 -13.72 -2.06
N ASP A 113 24.14 -12.73 -2.23
CA ASP A 113 23.73 -11.79 -1.17
C ASP A 113 22.23 -11.90 -0.88
N PRO A 114 21.76 -13.04 -0.35
CA PRO A 114 20.34 -13.24 -0.10
C PRO A 114 19.79 -12.36 1.02
N ALA A 115 20.64 -11.94 1.96
CA ALA A 115 20.21 -11.14 3.10
C ALA A 115 19.76 -9.73 2.67
N ASN A 116 20.57 -9.07 1.82
CA ASN A 116 20.26 -7.74 1.33
C ASN A 116 18.99 -7.74 0.44
N ILE A 117 18.85 -8.80 -0.39
CA ILE A 117 17.63 -8.97 -1.20
C ILE A 117 16.40 -9.21 -0.31
N LYS A 118 16.49 -10.07 0.72
CA LYS A 118 15.38 -10.30 1.66
C LYS A 118 14.92 -9.01 2.34
N LEU A 119 15.84 -8.15 2.74
CA LEU A 119 15.49 -6.84 3.30
C LEU A 119 14.78 -5.93 2.28
N ALA A 120 15.19 -5.96 1.01
CA ALA A 120 14.48 -5.23 -0.04
C ALA A 120 13.08 -5.79 -0.31
N LEU A 121 12.91 -7.12 -0.27
CA LEU A 121 11.58 -7.76 -0.37
C LEU A 121 10.67 -7.37 0.79
N GLU A 122 11.21 -7.30 2.01
CA GLU A 122 10.46 -6.80 3.15
C GLU A 122 9.97 -5.37 2.93
N ASP A 123 10.82 -4.48 2.40
CA ASP A 123 10.42 -3.11 2.08
C ASP A 123 9.31 -3.06 1.01
N ILE A 124 9.37 -3.91 -0.03
CA ILE A 124 8.31 -4.02 -1.04
C ILE A 124 7.00 -4.51 -0.40
N ARG A 125 7.08 -5.54 0.45
CA ARG A 125 5.91 -6.05 1.18
C ARG A 125 5.30 -4.98 2.09
N ARG A 126 6.13 -4.25 2.84
CA ARG A 126 5.69 -3.15 3.71
C ARG A 126 5.02 -2.02 2.93
N THR A 127 5.52 -1.72 1.72
CA THR A 127 4.87 -0.76 0.82
C THR A 127 3.43 -1.18 0.50
N ALA A 128 3.19 -2.44 0.16
CA ALA A 128 1.84 -2.94 -0.11
C ALA A 128 0.96 -2.96 1.16
N GLU A 129 1.51 -3.30 2.32
CA GLU A 129 0.79 -3.28 3.60
C GLU A 129 0.35 -1.86 3.97
N TYR A 130 1.23 -0.86 3.89
CA TYR A 130 0.86 0.54 4.15
C TYR A 130 -0.09 1.12 3.09
N ALA A 131 0.00 0.66 1.85
CA ALA A 131 -0.98 1.02 0.82
C ALA A 131 -2.36 0.41 1.15
N SER A 132 -2.42 -0.82 1.67
CA SER A 132 -3.67 -1.42 2.16
C SER A 132 -4.28 -0.61 3.31
N ASP A 133 -3.48 -0.07 4.25
CA ASP A 133 -3.97 0.81 5.31
C ASP A 133 -4.68 2.06 4.75
N ILE A 134 -4.20 2.59 3.61
CA ILE A 134 -4.86 3.72 2.91
C ILE A 134 -6.21 3.29 2.35
N ALA A 135 -6.30 2.10 1.75
CA ALA A 135 -7.55 1.57 1.22
C ALA A 135 -8.56 1.30 2.36
N GLU A 136 -8.13 0.74 3.49
CA GLU A 136 -8.97 0.56 4.67
C GLU A 136 -9.48 1.91 5.21
N ALA A 137 -8.64 2.94 5.22
CA ALA A 137 -9.05 4.29 5.60
C ALA A 137 -10.10 4.85 4.63
N ALA A 138 -10.00 4.59 3.33
CA ALA A 138 -11.00 4.96 2.34
C ALA A 138 -12.35 4.24 2.55
N MET A 139 -12.32 2.95 2.91
CA MET A 139 -13.52 2.18 3.27
C MET A 139 -14.21 2.79 4.49
N ASN A 140 -13.44 3.08 5.56
CA ASN A 140 -13.98 3.67 6.79
C ASN A 140 -14.60 5.06 6.56
N GLU A 141 -14.08 5.83 5.59
CA GLU A 141 -14.63 7.13 5.23
C GLU A 141 -15.98 7.03 4.52
N THR A 142 -16.20 5.96 3.77
CA THR A 142 -17.34 5.81 2.86
C THR A 142 -18.41 4.85 3.33
N ILE A 143 -18.16 4.07 4.39
CA ILE A 143 -19.06 3.01 4.86
C ILE A 143 -20.48 3.51 5.17
N ASP A 144 -20.63 4.67 5.80
CA ASP A 144 -21.93 5.25 6.13
C ASP A 144 -22.75 5.54 4.85
N GLU A 145 -22.09 6.08 3.80
CA GLU A 145 -22.73 6.39 2.52
C GLU A 145 -23.19 5.12 1.80
N VAL A 146 -22.46 4.01 1.96
CA VAL A 146 -22.84 2.70 1.42
C VAL A 146 -24.06 2.13 2.14
N ILE A 147 -24.09 2.20 3.47
CA ILE A 147 -25.21 1.71 4.28
C ILE A 147 -26.50 2.51 3.96
N GLU A 148 -26.42 3.84 3.88
CA GLU A 148 -27.57 4.70 3.55
C GLU A 148 -28.16 4.37 2.17
N LYS A 149 -27.31 4.16 1.16
CA LYS A 149 -27.76 3.77 -0.20
C LYS A 149 -28.46 2.41 -0.23
N HIS A 150 -27.98 1.43 0.54
CA HIS A 150 -28.63 0.11 0.62
C HIS A 150 -29.97 0.17 1.34
N SER A 151 -30.10 0.97 2.40
CA SER A 151 -31.35 1.14 3.14
C SER A 151 -32.43 1.90 2.34
N ALA A 152 -32.04 2.79 1.43
CA ALA A 152 -32.96 3.54 0.57
C ALA A 152 -33.51 2.72 -0.62
N ASN A 153 -32.88 1.59 -0.94
CA ASN A 153 -33.27 0.70 -2.05
C ASN A 153 -34.08 -0.53 -1.60
N GLN A 154 -34.42 -0.63 -0.32
CA GLN A 154 -35.34 -1.62 0.26
C GLN A 154 -36.70 -1.00 0.60
#